data_bec1cea59ac52b8c8431d3620d307185
#
_entry.id   bec1cea59ac52b8c8431d3620d307185
#
_cell.length_a   1.000
_cell.length_b   1.000
_cell.length_c   1.000
_cell.angle_alpha   90.00
_cell.angle_beta   90.00
_cell.angle_gamma   90.00
#
_symmetry.space_group_name_H-M   'P 1'
#
loop_
_entity.id
_entity.type
_entity.pdbx_description
1 polymer ?
#
loop_
_entity_poly.entity_id
_entity_poly.type
_entity_poly.pdbx_seq_one_letter_code
_entity_poly.pdbx_strand_id
1 'polypeptide(L)'
;MIKNTKNISKKSSSKTADYKVKDISLASWGRKEITIAETEMPGLMAIRKEFGSKQPLKGARIAGCIHMTIETAVLIETLVYLGAQV
;
A
#
# COMPACT_ATOMS: atom_id res chain seq x y z
N MET A 1 -12.77 -2.23 -17.22
CA MET A 1 -12.38 -1.65 -17.60
C MET A 1 -12.18 -1.66 -17.63
N ILE A 2 -12.21 -2.20 -17.74
CA ILE A 2 -11.59 -1.69 -18.02
C ILE A 2 -11.34 -1.63 -18.19
N LYS A 3 -11.02 -2.09 -18.53
CA LYS A 3 -10.39 -1.58 -18.92
C LYS A 3 -10.06 -1.29 -19.01
N ASN A 4 -10.17 -1.74 -19.09
CA ASN A 4 -9.48 -1.00 -19.37
C ASN A 4 -9.22 -0.75 -19.30
N THR A 5 -9.01 -1.21 -19.57
CA THR A 5 -8.30 -0.49 -19.77
C THR A 5 -8.04 -0.37 -19.98
N LYS A 6 -7.69 -0.77 -20.08
CA LYS A 6 -7.04 -0.25 -20.47
C LYS A 6 -6.67 0.19 -20.75
N ASN A 7 -6.73 -0.25 -20.85
CA ASN A 7 -6.03 0.60 -21.21
C ASN A 7 -5.63 1.03 -21.15
N ILE A 8 -5.43 0.78 -21.23
CA ILE A 8 -4.63 1.52 -21.26
C ILE A 8 -4.08 1.65 -21.25
N SER A 9 -3.78 1.39 -21.37
CA SER A 9 -2.92 1.93 -21.46
C SER A 9 -2.35 1.92 -21.60
N LYS A 10 -1.92 1.64 -21.79
CA LYS A 10 -1.08 1.98 -22.04
C LYS A 10 -0.42 2.13 -22.24
N LYS A 11 -0.10 1.93 -22.26
CA LYS A 11 0.72 2.37 -22.42
C LYS A 11 1.44 2.47 -22.50
N SER A 12 1.72 2.25 -22.64
CA SER A 12 2.49 2.58 -22.69
C SER A 12 3.18 2.67 -22.50
N SER A 13 3.39 2.66 -22.69
CA SER A 13 4.08 2.97 -22.56
C SER A 13 4.98 2.93 -21.91
N SER A 14 5.48 2.66 -22.66
CA SER A 14 6.42 2.56 -21.79
C SER A 14 6.29 3.33 -20.59
N LYS A 15 5.62 2.95 -19.92
CA LYS A 15 5.32 3.64 -18.81
C LYS A 15 6.25 3.42 -17.70
N THR A 16 6.59 4.42 -16.98
CA THR A 16 7.40 4.35 -15.80
C THR A 16 6.55 3.82 -14.66
N ALA A 17 7.04 2.84 -13.94
CA ALA A 17 6.35 2.34 -12.76
C ALA A 17 6.41 3.38 -11.63
N ASP A 18 5.46 3.32 -10.71
CA ASP A 18 5.41 4.21 -9.56
C ASP A 18 6.45 3.87 -8.50
N TYR A 19 7.29 2.90 -8.76
CA TYR A 19 8.30 2.43 -7.82
C TYR A 19 9.55 2.01 -8.54
N LYS A 20 10.63 1.89 -7.78
CA LYS A 20 11.86 1.31 -8.26
C LYS A 20 12.39 0.39 -7.18
N VAL A 21 12.48 -0.90 -7.47
CA VAL A 21 12.93 -1.91 -6.51
C VAL A 21 14.02 -2.75 -7.15
N LYS A 22 14.87 -3.32 -6.31
CA LYS A 22 16.01 -4.11 -6.78
C LYS A 22 15.54 -5.38 -7.48
N ASP A 23 14.52 -6.04 -6.95
CA ASP A 23 14.06 -7.32 -7.48
C ASP A 23 12.58 -7.51 -7.19
N ILE A 24 11.76 -7.22 -8.20
CA ILE A 24 10.31 -7.32 -8.05
C ILE A 24 9.83 -8.76 -7.87
N SER A 25 10.66 -9.75 -8.25
CA SER A 25 10.26 -11.14 -8.08
C SER A 25 10.09 -11.54 -6.62
N LEU A 26 10.61 -10.72 -5.69
CA LEU A 26 10.47 -10.96 -4.27
C LEU A 26 9.16 -10.42 -3.70
N ALA A 27 8.29 -9.86 -4.53
CA ALA A 27 7.05 -9.23 -4.05
C ALA A 27 6.15 -10.20 -3.28
N SER A 28 6.01 -11.44 -3.76
CA SER A 28 5.17 -12.41 -3.07
C SER A 28 5.74 -12.79 -1.71
N TRP A 29 7.06 -12.90 -1.62
CA TRP A 29 7.73 -13.11 -0.34
C TRP A 29 7.49 -11.94 0.60
N GLY A 30 7.63 -10.71 0.09
CA GLY A 30 7.38 -9.50 0.86
C GLY A 30 5.96 -9.46 1.40
N ARG A 31 4.99 -9.87 0.59
CA ARG A 31 3.59 -9.91 1.05
C ARG A 31 3.41 -10.87 2.23
N LYS A 32 4.10 -12.01 2.20
CA LYS A 32 4.03 -12.95 3.33
C LYS A 32 4.63 -12.34 4.59
N GLU A 33 5.75 -11.62 4.45
CA GLU A 33 6.40 -10.95 5.57
C GLU A 33 5.49 -9.88 6.17
N ILE A 34 4.81 -9.11 5.34
CA ILE A 34 3.87 -8.10 5.79
C ILE A 34 2.70 -8.75 6.53
N THR A 35 2.17 -9.85 6.03
CA THR A 35 1.07 -10.56 6.68
C THR A 35 1.47 -11.03 8.08
N ILE A 36 2.69 -11.54 8.22
CA ILE A 36 3.19 -11.94 9.54
C ILE A 36 3.30 -10.71 10.46
N ALA A 37 3.88 -9.62 9.96
CA ALA A 37 4.05 -8.42 10.74
C ALA A 37 2.72 -7.86 11.24
N GLU A 38 1.67 -7.96 10.43
CA GLU A 38 0.35 -7.51 10.85
C GLU A 38 -0.12 -8.20 12.12
N THR A 39 0.20 -9.49 12.28
CA THR A 39 -0.20 -10.22 13.48
C THR A 39 0.53 -9.74 14.73
N GLU A 40 1.64 -9.03 14.54
CA GLU A 40 2.46 -8.51 15.63
C GLU A 40 2.23 -7.03 15.89
N MET A 41 1.26 -6.44 15.17
CA MET A 41 0.95 -5.02 15.28
C MET A 41 -0.54 -4.82 15.58
N PRO A 42 -1.00 -5.32 16.73
CA PRO A 42 -2.45 -5.32 17.03
C PRO A 42 -3.04 -3.93 17.14
N GLY A 43 -2.25 -2.92 17.52
CA GLY A 43 -2.74 -1.55 17.59
C GLY A 43 -3.20 -1.04 16.24
N LEU A 44 -2.35 -1.21 15.21
CA LEU A 44 -2.72 -0.78 13.87
C LEU A 44 -3.86 -1.61 13.30
N MET A 45 -3.87 -2.91 13.57
CA MET A 45 -4.96 -3.77 13.10
C MET A 45 -6.29 -3.39 13.73
N ALA A 46 -6.26 -3.00 15.00
CA ALA A 46 -7.46 -2.52 15.69
C ALA A 46 -7.98 -1.22 15.05
N ILE A 47 -7.08 -0.33 14.67
CA ILE A 47 -7.45 0.91 13.99
C ILE A 47 -8.10 0.60 12.64
N ARG A 48 -7.53 -0.33 11.86
CA ARG A 48 -8.16 -0.73 10.60
C ARG A 48 -9.57 -1.24 10.83
N LYS A 49 -9.74 -2.08 11.85
CA LYS A 49 -11.03 -2.69 12.14
C LYS A 49 -12.05 -1.64 12.55
N GLU A 50 -11.65 -0.71 13.41
CA GLU A 50 -12.57 0.27 13.95
C GLU A 50 -12.91 1.36 12.95
N PHE A 51 -11.93 1.86 12.21
CA PHE A 51 -12.11 3.04 11.38
C PHE A 51 -12.13 2.77 9.88
N GLY A 52 -11.85 1.54 9.45
CA GLY A 52 -11.75 1.24 8.03
C GLY A 52 -12.98 1.62 7.23
N SER A 53 -14.17 1.29 7.72
CA SER A 53 -15.40 1.60 7.00
C SER A 53 -15.71 3.09 7.00
N LYS A 54 -15.19 3.84 7.96
CA LYS A 54 -15.45 5.27 8.08
C LYS A 54 -14.56 6.12 7.18
N GLN A 55 -13.46 5.55 6.67
CA GLN A 55 -12.52 6.23 5.78
C GLN A 55 -12.10 7.60 6.30
N PRO A 56 -11.55 7.67 7.54
CA PRO A 56 -11.26 8.96 8.16
C PRO A 56 -10.18 9.76 7.46
N LEU A 57 -9.36 9.10 6.63
CA LEU A 57 -8.29 9.78 5.90
C LEU A 57 -8.65 10.02 4.43
N LYS A 58 -9.91 9.83 4.07
CA LYS A 58 -10.33 10.09 2.70
C LYS A 58 -10.01 11.53 2.31
N GLY A 59 -9.33 11.69 1.18
CA GLY A 59 -8.89 12.99 0.71
C GLY A 59 -7.53 13.43 1.23
N ALA A 60 -6.97 12.72 2.22
CA ALA A 60 -5.65 13.06 2.70
C ALA A 60 -4.58 12.58 1.72
N ARG A 61 -3.58 13.41 1.49
CA ARG A 61 -2.44 13.09 0.64
C ARG A 61 -1.20 13.15 1.51
N ILE A 62 -0.58 12.01 1.71
CA ILE A 62 0.50 11.85 2.69
C ILE A 62 1.79 11.49 1.98
N ALA A 63 2.85 12.22 2.30
CA ALA A 63 4.20 11.88 1.87
C ALA A 63 5.01 11.52 3.11
N GLY A 64 5.89 10.54 2.98
CA GLY A 64 6.72 10.12 4.08
C GLY A 64 8.15 9.86 3.64
N CYS A 65 9.05 9.95 4.58
CA CYS A 65 10.47 9.66 4.34
C CYS A 65 11.04 9.02 5.60
N ILE A 66 10.92 7.70 5.67
CA ILE A 66 11.42 6.93 6.80
C ILE A 66 12.00 5.62 6.27
N HIS A 67 12.68 4.89 7.15
CA HIS A 67 13.19 3.58 6.75
C HIS A 67 12.05 2.67 6.31
N MET A 68 12.23 2.03 5.16
CA MET A 68 11.21 1.12 4.62
C MET A 68 11.43 -0.27 5.20
N THR A 69 11.01 -0.44 6.45
CA THR A 69 10.98 -1.74 7.09
C THR A 69 9.64 -2.42 6.82
N ILE A 70 9.52 -3.68 7.24
CA ILE A 70 8.26 -4.40 7.13
C ILE A 70 7.18 -3.70 7.93
N GLU A 71 7.51 -3.20 9.12
CA GLU A 71 6.57 -2.46 9.96
C GLU A 71 6.12 -1.17 9.29
N THR A 72 7.04 -0.48 8.62
CA THR A 72 6.68 0.72 7.85
C THR A 72 5.70 0.39 6.73
N ALA A 73 5.89 -0.76 6.08
CA ALA A 73 4.95 -1.20 5.05
C ALA A 73 3.55 -1.41 5.63
N VAL A 74 3.46 -2.00 6.83
CA VAL A 74 2.17 -2.18 7.51
C VAL A 74 1.54 -0.81 7.81
N LEU A 75 2.35 0.15 8.25
CA LEU A 75 1.85 1.51 8.50
C LEU A 75 1.29 2.14 7.22
N ILE A 76 2.06 2.07 6.14
CA ILE A 76 1.63 2.66 4.86
C ILE A 76 0.32 2.03 4.40
N GLU A 77 0.23 0.70 4.45
CA GLU A 77 -0.99 0.01 4.03
C GLU A 77 -2.17 0.35 4.94
N THR A 78 -1.90 0.61 6.22
CA THR A 78 -2.95 1.04 7.14
C THR A 78 -3.48 2.42 6.73
N LEU A 79 -2.59 3.36 6.41
CA LEU A 79 -3.01 4.68 5.96
C LEU A 79 -3.86 4.60 4.68
N VAL A 80 -3.43 3.76 3.73
CA VAL A 80 -4.19 3.55 2.50
C VAL A 80 -5.55 2.91 2.81
N TYR A 81 -5.55 1.93 3.71
CA TYR A 81 -6.79 1.27 4.12
C TYR A 81 -7.79 2.27 4.71
N LEU A 82 -7.30 3.30 5.40
CA LEU A 82 -8.13 4.32 6.00
C LEU A 82 -8.54 5.43 5.03
N GLY A 83 -8.11 5.34 3.78
CA GLY A 83 -8.57 6.22 2.73
C GLY A 83 -7.53 7.19 2.17
N ALA A 84 -6.32 7.22 2.71
CA ALA A 84 -5.30 8.17 2.28
C ALA A 84 -4.66 7.79 0.94
N GLN A 85 -4.17 8.78 0.23
CA GLN A 85 -3.19 8.61 -0.84
C GLN A 85 -1.81 8.82 -0.22
N VAL A 86 -0.97 7.81 -0.31
CA VAL A 86 0.34 7.84 0.32
C VAL A 86 1.45 7.76 -0.72
#